data_3a4c4a9515566b7e7d999aa571a5a616
#
_entry.id   3a4c4a9515566b7e7d999aa571a5a616
#
_cell.length_a   1.000
_cell.length_b   1.000
_cell.length_c   1.000
_cell.angle_alpha   90.00
_cell.angle_beta   90.00
_cell.angle_gamma   90.00
#
_symmetry.space_group_name_H-M   'P 1'
#
loop_
_entity.id
_entity.type
_entity.pdbx_description
1 polymer ?
#
loop_
_entity_poly.entity_id
_entity_poly.type
_entity_poly.pdbx_seq_one_letter_code
_entity_poly.pdbx_strand_id
1 'polypeptide(L)'
;VRVSAAARGGLASRRVEPGRADIEACYRATDLAWRLKQIPSSATCRGAFFNMLDDRAGTLSPDTQREYRRFFAVHRLSAFRMYSLRDYLTRIVLLSQIHYGEHQIHAGLRELQSGAFDAWAGTLLGRAALAVVTPDLLSVLRVLERAYASQTVVSHARFSVESADSRTIVTRIKQEHVYIESAMVGALEGVARTCRERVEVAAELDGPFDGIVRIRRLGSEEDGPEEDTA
;
A
#
# COMPACT_ATOMS: atom_id res chain seq x y z
N VAL A 1 -3.30 -20.32 1.79
CA VAL A 1 -3.07 -20.33 0.34
C VAL A 1 -1.83 -19.48 0.06
N ARG A 2 -0.74 -20.11 -0.40
CA ARG A 2 0.47 -19.36 -0.81
C ARG A 2 0.22 -18.72 -2.15
N VAL A 3 0.11 -17.43 -2.20
CA VAL A 3 0.18 -16.66 -3.45
C VAL A 3 1.64 -16.27 -3.66
N SER A 4 2.35 -17.06 -4.44
CA SER A 4 3.73 -16.76 -4.87
C SER A 4 3.66 -15.70 -5.97
N ALA A 5 4.02 -14.46 -5.67
CA ALA A 5 4.16 -13.40 -6.65
C ALA A 5 5.59 -13.42 -7.24
N ALA A 6 5.90 -14.45 -8.01
CA ALA A 6 7.07 -14.46 -8.87
C ALA A 6 6.67 -13.97 -10.27
N ALA A 7 6.60 -12.66 -10.46
CA ALA A 7 6.55 -12.05 -11.78
C ALA A 7 7.55 -10.90 -11.83
N ARG A 8 8.83 -11.23 -12.06
CA ARG A 8 9.80 -10.28 -12.61
C ARG A 8 9.50 -10.15 -14.10
N GLY A 9 8.59 -9.30 -14.45
CA GLY A 9 8.42 -8.75 -15.77
C GLY A 9 8.37 -7.25 -15.58
N GLY A 10 9.38 -6.53 -16.07
CA GLY A 10 9.27 -5.10 -16.21
C GLY A 10 7.94 -4.84 -16.92
N LEU A 11 7.02 -4.16 -16.27
CA LEU A 11 5.82 -3.64 -16.89
C LEU A 11 6.29 -2.63 -17.94
N ALA A 12 6.67 -3.16 -19.12
CA ALA A 12 6.77 -2.34 -20.30
C ALA A 12 5.42 -1.61 -20.38
N SER A 13 5.49 -0.29 -20.36
CA SER A 13 4.37 0.64 -20.49
C SER A 13 3.49 0.26 -21.70
N ARG A 14 2.65 -0.76 -21.54
CA ARG A 14 1.47 -0.89 -22.39
C ARG A 14 0.60 0.29 -21.99
N ARG A 15 0.37 1.20 -22.92
CA ARG A 15 -0.74 2.16 -22.82
C ARG A 15 -2.01 1.34 -22.65
N VAL A 16 -2.41 1.13 -21.41
CA VAL A 16 -3.74 0.63 -21.09
C VAL A 16 -4.66 1.79 -21.44
N GLU A 17 -5.58 1.58 -22.38
CA GLU A 17 -6.64 2.57 -22.59
C GLU A 17 -7.38 2.72 -21.25
N PRO A 18 -7.55 3.96 -20.75
CA PRO A 18 -8.20 4.18 -19.47
C PRO A 18 -9.61 3.60 -19.54
N GLY A 19 -9.90 2.66 -18.64
CA GLY A 19 -11.21 2.06 -18.51
C GLY A 19 -12.23 3.11 -18.07
N ARG A 20 -13.48 2.92 -18.41
CA ARG A 20 -14.58 3.65 -17.79
C ARG A 20 -14.64 3.24 -16.32
N ALA A 21 -14.83 4.20 -15.41
CA ALA A 21 -15.01 3.91 -14.00
C ALA A 21 -16.27 3.06 -13.82
N ASP A 22 -16.11 1.86 -13.31
CA ASP A 22 -17.17 0.86 -13.14
C ASP A 22 -17.03 0.18 -11.78
N ILE A 23 -17.86 0.61 -10.82
CA ILE A 23 -17.87 0.05 -9.48
C ILE A 23 -18.35 -1.41 -9.47
N GLU A 24 -19.23 -1.80 -10.39
CA GLU A 24 -19.70 -3.18 -10.51
C GLU A 24 -18.57 -4.09 -11.01
N ALA A 25 -17.69 -3.59 -11.90
CA ALA A 25 -16.47 -4.30 -12.27
C ALA A 25 -15.56 -4.52 -11.06
N CYS A 26 -15.41 -3.50 -10.20
CA CYS A 26 -14.66 -3.66 -8.94
C CYS A 26 -15.28 -4.74 -8.04
N TYR A 27 -16.61 -4.78 -7.93
CA TYR A 27 -17.31 -5.80 -7.13
C TYR A 27 -17.20 -7.21 -7.70
N ARG A 28 -17.12 -7.34 -9.02
CA ARG A 28 -16.90 -8.66 -9.66
C ARG A 28 -15.46 -9.16 -9.54
N ALA A 29 -14.50 -8.24 -9.65
CA ALA A 29 -13.09 -8.57 -9.69
C ALA A 29 -12.44 -8.73 -8.31
N THR A 30 -13.10 -8.23 -7.26
CA THR A 30 -12.61 -8.25 -5.89
C THR A 30 -13.75 -8.53 -4.90
N ASP A 31 -13.40 -8.74 -3.64
CA ASP A 31 -14.37 -8.86 -2.53
C ASP A 31 -14.83 -7.51 -1.97
N LEU A 32 -14.65 -6.40 -2.72
CA LEU A 32 -14.88 -5.03 -2.24
C LEU A 32 -16.26 -4.85 -1.62
N ALA A 33 -17.33 -5.34 -2.27
CA ALA A 33 -18.69 -5.17 -1.76
C ALA A 33 -18.90 -5.84 -0.39
N TRP A 34 -18.28 -7.01 -0.19
CA TRP A 34 -18.30 -7.70 1.08
C TRP A 34 -17.43 -6.98 2.11
N ARG A 35 -16.21 -6.61 1.73
CA ARG A 35 -15.24 -5.94 2.58
C ARG A 35 -15.78 -4.61 3.11
N LEU A 36 -16.46 -3.81 2.29
CA LEU A 36 -17.12 -2.56 2.71
C LEU A 36 -18.18 -2.78 3.80
N LYS A 37 -18.86 -3.93 3.83
CA LYS A 37 -19.81 -4.27 4.88
C LYS A 37 -19.12 -4.61 6.21
N GLN A 38 -17.89 -5.16 6.15
CA GLN A 38 -17.12 -5.51 7.33
C GLN A 38 -16.44 -4.32 7.99
N ILE A 39 -16.16 -3.24 7.24
CA ILE A 39 -15.55 -2.03 7.77
C ILE A 39 -16.54 -1.34 8.73
N PRO A 40 -16.19 -1.12 10.02
CA PRO A 40 -17.02 -0.33 10.93
C PRO A 40 -17.31 1.06 10.39
N SER A 41 -18.48 1.61 10.66
CA SER A 41 -18.83 2.99 10.22
C SER A 41 -17.93 4.05 10.86
N SER A 42 -17.36 3.75 12.04
CA SER A 42 -16.41 4.60 12.74
C SER A 42 -14.98 4.48 12.23
N ALA A 43 -14.69 3.50 11.35
CA ALA A 43 -13.34 3.32 10.82
C ALA A 43 -12.96 4.47 9.89
N THR A 44 -11.79 5.06 10.16
CA THR A 44 -11.31 6.25 9.46
C THR A 44 -9.82 6.14 9.15
N CYS A 45 -9.35 6.92 8.18
CA CYS A 45 -7.95 7.11 7.90
C CYS A 45 -7.63 8.59 7.59
N ARG A 46 -6.35 8.93 7.59
CA ARG A 46 -5.88 10.32 7.41
C ARG A 46 -6.18 10.84 6.00
N GLY A 47 -6.54 12.12 5.92
CA GLY A 47 -6.74 12.81 4.64
C GLY A 47 -5.49 12.89 3.77
N ALA A 48 -4.30 12.72 4.34
CA ALA A 48 -3.05 12.61 3.58
C ALA A 48 -3.10 11.48 2.54
N PHE A 49 -3.72 10.34 2.87
CA PHE A 49 -3.84 9.22 1.96
C PHE A 49 -4.82 9.50 0.80
N PHE A 50 -5.89 10.24 1.06
CA PHE A 50 -6.79 10.70 0.00
C PHE A 50 -6.08 11.67 -0.94
N ASN A 51 -5.35 12.64 -0.39
CA ASN A 51 -4.58 13.59 -1.20
C ASN A 51 -3.55 12.87 -2.07
N MET A 52 -2.91 11.82 -1.55
CA MET A 52 -2.01 10.97 -2.34
C MET A 52 -2.73 10.35 -3.54
N LEU A 53 -3.93 9.82 -3.36
CA LEU A 53 -4.71 9.24 -4.48
C LEU A 53 -5.09 10.32 -5.49
N ASP A 54 -5.51 11.51 -5.04
CA ASP A 54 -5.86 12.62 -5.90
C ASP A 54 -4.64 13.16 -6.67
N ASP A 55 -3.46 13.25 -6.01
CA ASP A 55 -2.19 13.63 -6.65
C ASP A 55 -1.79 12.57 -7.70
N ARG A 56 -1.91 11.27 -7.39
CA ARG A 56 -1.66 10.19 -8.34
C ARG A 56 -2.63 10.23 -9.52
N ALA A 57 -3.92 10.39 -9.28
CA ALA A 57 -4.91 10.55 -10.35
C ALA A 57 -4.56 11.74 -11.24
N GLY A 58 -4.01 12.83 -10.68
CA GLY A 58 -3.55 14.01 -11.42
C GLY A 58 -2.36 13.76 -12.36
N THR A 59 -1.58 12.69 -12.15
CA THR A 59 -0.44 12.32 -13.02
C THR A 59 -0.83 11.35 -14.14
N LEU A 60 -2.05 10.82 -14.12
CA LEU A 60 -2.55 9.86 -15.11
C LEU A 60 -3.08 10.57 -16.37
N SER A 61 -3.53 9.79 -17.34
CA SER A 61 -4.07 10.35 -18.57
C SER A 61 -5.26 11.28 -18.30
N PRO A 62 -5.50 12.29 -19.17
CA PRO A 62 -6.67 13.19 -19.03
C PRO A 62 -8.01 12.43 -18.95
N ASP A 63 -8.11 11.30 -19.63
CA ASP A 63 -9.31 10.46 -19.63
C ASP A 63 -9.50 9.76 -18.27
N THR A 64 -8.43 9.19 -17.71
CA THR A 64 -8.45 8.62 -16.35
C THR A 64 -8.83 9.67 -15.31
N GLN A 65 -8.24 10.87 -15.41
CA GLN A 65 -8.58 11.98 -14.52
C GLN A 65 -10.06 12.35 -14.61
N ARG A 66 -10.61 12.41 -15.83
CA ARG A 66 -12.02 12.75 -16.07
C ARG A 66 -12.94 11.70 -15.46
N GLU A 67 -12.67 10.42 -15.67
CA GLU A 67 -13.45 9.33 -15.09
C GLU A 67 -13.37 9.31 -13.56
N TYR A 68 -12.19 9.48 -12.99
CA TYR A 68 -12.02 9.58 -11.54
C TYR A 68 -12.83 10.75 -10.93
N ARG A 69 -12.75 11.93 -11.54
CA ARG A 69 -13.48 13.13 -11.07
C ARG A 69 -15.01 13.03 -11.19
N ARG A 70 -15.53 12.13 -12.02
CA ARG A 70 -16.98 11.87 -12.09
C ARG A 70 -17.52 11.22 -10.81
N PHE A 71 -16.69 10.42 -10.14
CA PHE A 71 -17.07 9.71 -8.92
C PHE A 71 -16.66 10.45 -7.66
N PHE A 72 -15.53 11.15 -7.69
CA PHE A 72 -14.97 11.79 -6.53
C PHE A 72 -14.72 13.26 -6.79
N ALA A 73 -15.34 14.11 -5.96
CA ALA A 73 -14.95 15.50 -5.91
C ALA A 73 -13.49 15.61 -5.44
N VAL A 74 -12.63 16.12 -6.34
CA VAL A 74 -11.22 16.31 -6.04
C VAL A 74 -11.04 17.66 -5.37
N HIS A 75 -10.98 17.66 -4.06
CA HIS A 75 -10.55 18.82 -3.27
C HIS A 75 -9.55 18.36 -2.24
N ARG A 76 -8.54 19.17 -2.06
CA ARG A 76 -7.51 18.87 -1.09
C ARG A 76 -8.12 18.77 0.31
N LEU A 77 -8.06 17.58 0.86
CA LEU A 77 -8.52 17.31 2.20
C LEU A 77 -7.46 17.76 3.22
N SER A 78 -7.89 18.07 4.44
CA SER A 78 -6.93 18.29 5.53
C SER A 78 -6.17 17.02 5.81
N ALA A 79 -4.83 17.04 5.62
CA ALA A 79 -3.97 15.87 5.81
C ALA A 79 -4.07 15.27 7.24
N PHE A 80 -4.43 16.09 8.22
CA PHE A 80 -4.51 15.71 9.64
C PHE A 80 -5.87 15.19 10.08
N ARG A 81 -6.93 15.53 9.35
CA ARG A 81 -8.29 15.06 9.67
C ARG A 81 -8.46 13.60 9.26
N MET A 82 -9.37 12.95 9.97
CA MET A 82 -9.78 11.58 9.71
C MET A 82 -11.02 11.58 8.83
N TYR A 83 -11.05 10.70 7.85
CA TYR A 83 -12.13 10.53 6.88
C TYR A 83 -12.49 9.03 6.78
N SER A 84 -13.66 8.73 6.24
CA SER A 84 -14.18 7.36 6.14
C SER A 84 -13.19 6.41 5.46
N LEU A 85 -12.85 5.30 6.13
CA LEU A 85 -12.03 4.24 5.55
C LEU A 85 -12.74 3.54 4.38
N ARG A 86 -14.09 3.46 4.43
CA ARG A 86 -14.89 2.92 3.31
C ARG A 86 -14.70 3.76 2.05
N ASP A 87 -14.73 5.08 2.19
CA ASP A 87 -14.54 5.99 1.05
C ASP A 87 -13.11 5.88 0.50
N TYR A 88 -12.12 5.77 1.38
CA TYR A 88 -10.74 5.55 0.96
C TYR A 88 -10.59 4.25 0.17
N LEU A 89 -11.09 3.13 0.70
CA LEU A 89 -11.01 1.84 0.04
C LEU A 89 -11.74 1.85 -1.31
N THR A 90 -12.92 2.46 -1.38
CA THR A 90 -13.65 2.63 -2.64
C THR A 90 -12.84 3.42 -3.66
N ARG A 91 -12.22 4.53 -3.24
CA ARG A 91 -11.41 5.38 -4.13
C ARG A 91 -10.20 4.66 -4.69
N ILE A 92 -9.43 3.97 -3.85
CA ILE A 92 -8.21 3.30 -4.32
C ILE A 92 -8.52 2.14 -5.25
N VAL A 93 -9.57 1.36 -4.97
CA VAL A 93 -9.99 0.24 -5.82
C VAL A 93 -10.52 0.75 -7.17
N LEU A 94 -11.36 1.79 -7.15
CA LEU A 94 -11.90 2.35 -8.38
C LEU A 94 -10.79 3.03 -9.24
N LEU A 95 -9.88 3.77 -8.61
CA LEU A 95 -8.73 4.35 -9.32
C LEU A 95 -7.85 3.27 -9.94
N SER A 96 -7.65 2.18 -9.22
CA SER A 96 -6.93 1.01 -9.73
C SER A 96 -7.63 0.41 -10.95
N GLN A 97 -8.96 0.22 -10.88
CA GLN A 97 -9.75 -0.29 -11.99
C GLN A 97 -9.70 0.62 -13.23
N ILE A 98 -9.86 1.93 -13.04
CA ILE A 98 -9.81 2.90 -14.14
C ILE A 98 -8.45 2.87 -14.85
N HIS A 99 -7.36 2.81 -14.08
CA HIS A 99 -6.01 2.97 -14.64
C HIS A 99 -5.39 1.66 -15.11
N TYR A 100 -5.62 0.55 -14.41
CA TYR A 100 -4.99 -0.75 -14.69
C TYR A 100 -5.95 -1.76 -15.31
N GLY A 101 -7.25 -1.47 -15.30
CA GLY A 101 -8.29 -2.39 -15.77
C GLY A 101 -8.75 -3.39 -14.73
N GLU A 102 -9.91 -4.02 -14.99
CA GLU A 102 -10.59 -4.94 -14.07
C GLU A 102 -9.70 -6.12 -13.63
N HIS A 103 -8.93 -6.69 -14.55
CA HIS A 103 -8.10 -7.87 -14.27
C HIS A 103 -6.79 -7.56 -13.52
N GLN A 104 -6.45 -6.29 -13.32
CA GLN A 104 -5.20 -5.87 -12.68
C GLN A 104 -5.43 -4.98 -11.46
N ILE A 105 -6.60 -5.01 -10.85
CA ILE A 105 -6.93 -4.19 -9.69
C ILE A 105 -5.91 -4.39 -8.56
N HIS A 106 -5.54 -5.62 -8.23
CA HIS A 106 -4.56 -5.89 -7.17
C HIS A 106 -3.15 -5.37 -7.50
N ALA A 107 -2.71 -5.44 -8.76
CA ALA A 107 -1.46 -4.82 -9.18
C ALA A 107 -1.52 -3.29 -9.06
N GLY A 108 -2.64 -2.69 -9.43
CA GLY A 108 -2.87 -1.27 -9.27
C GLY A 108 -2.94 -0.83 -7.80
N LEU A 109 -3.58 -1.60 -6.94
CA LEU A 109 -3.59 -1.33 -5.49
C LEU A 109 -2.17 -1.31 -4.91
N ARG A 110 -1.32 -2.26 -5.30
CA ARG A 110 0.09 -2.32 -4.90
C ARG A 110 0.85 -1.08 -5.35
N GLU A 111 0.71 -0.70 -6.62
CA GLU A 111 1.39 0.48 -7.16
C GLU A 111 0.89 1.78 -6.51
N LEU A 112 -0.41 1.99 -6.42
CA LEU A 112 -0.99 3.19 -5.82
C LEU A 112 -0.59 3.33 -4.35
N GLN A 113 -0.63 2.24 -3.59
CA GLN A 113 -0.32 2.26 -2.17
C GLN A 113 1.18 2.42 -1.88
N SER A 114 2.04 2.18 -2.86
CA SER A 114 3.49 2.40 -2.70
C SER A 114 3.86 3.85 -2.37
N GLY A 115 2.97 4.81 -2.62
CA GLY A 115 3.12 6.21 -2.21
C GLY A 115 2.65 6.54 -0.79
N ALA A 116 2.02 5.59 -0.08
CA ALA A 116 1.38 5.87 1.20
C ALA A 116 2.39 6.29 2.29
N PHE A 117 3.59 5.69 2.28
CA PHE A 117 4.64 6.08 3.21
C PHE A 117 5.09 7.53 2.99
N ASP A 118 5.34 7.92 1.75
CA ASP A 118 5.77 9.28 1.41
C ASP A 118 4.68 10.30 1.79
N ALA A 119 3.42 9.98 1.56
CA ALA A 119 2.29 10.80 1.96
C ALA A 119 2.24 11.01 3.48
N TRP A 120 2.47 9.96 4.26
CA TRP A 120 2.57 10.06 5.72
C TRP A 120 3.83 10.80 6.17
N ALA A 121 4.99 10.42 5.65
CA ALA A 121 6.29 11.01 5.98
C ALA A 121 6.33 12.52 5.69
N GLY A 122 5.61 12.98 4.67
CA GLY A 122 5.45 14.39 4.34
C GLY A 122 4.61 15.20 5.33
N THR A 123 3.83 14.55 6.20
CA THR A 123 3.05 15.23 7.26
C THR A 123 3.96 15.75 8.37
N LEU A 124 3.46 16.73 9.16
CA LEU A 124 4.20 17.22 10.33
C LEU A 124 4.52 16.09 11.30
N LEU A 125 3.55 15.22 11.56
CA LEU A 125 3.70 14.08 12.46
C LEU A 125 4.73 13.05 11.92
N GLY A 126 4.66 12.72 10.64
CA GLY A 126 5.61 11.81 10.01
C GLY A 126 7.04 12.35 10.05
N ARG A 127 7.22 13.62 9.69
CA ARG A 127 8.53 14.28 9.79
C ARG A 127 9.10 14.29 11.20
N ALA A 128 8.28 14.62 12.20
CA ALA A 128 8.69 14.61 13.60
C ALA A 128 9.08 13.20 14.07
N ALA A 129 8.30 12.18 13.68
CA ALA A 129 8.56 10.79 14.04
C ALA A 129 9.85 10.25 13.40
N LEU A 130 10.15 10.65 12.16
CA LEU A 130 11.33 10.20 11.42
C LEU A 130 12.60 10.99 11.77
N ALA A 131 12.48 12.21 12.30
CA ALA A 131 13.63 13.07 12.63
C ALA A 131 14.58 12.47 13.68
N VAL A 132 14.08 11.52 14.48
CA VAL A 132 14.82 10.90 15.60
C VAL A 132 15.22 9.45 15.32
N VAL A 133 15.11 8.99 14.09
CA VAL A 133 15.30 7.58 13.71
C VAL A 133 16.35 7.47 12.62
N THR A 134 17.18 6.45 12.73
CA THR A 134 18.08 6.06 11.63
C THR A 134 17.25 5.70 10.39
N PRO A 135 17.61 6.17 9.20
CA PRO A 135 16.83 5.92 7.98
C PRO A 135 17.04 4.50 7.41
N ASP A 136 17.21 3.49 8.27
CA ASP A 136 17.18 2.09 7.88
C ASP A 136 15.78 1.50 7.97
N LEU A 137 15.54 0.48 7.17
CA LEU A 137 14.21 -0.10 7.00
C LEU A 137 13.61 -0.61 8.32
N LEU A 138 14.39 -1.31 9.16
CA LEU A 138 13.89 -1.87 10.40
C LEU A 138 13.49 -0.78 11.40
N SER A 139 14.33 0.23 11.56
CA SER A 139 14.06 1.38 12.43
C SER A 139 12.79 2.13 12.00
N VAL A 140 12.63 2.35 10.69
CA VAL A 140 11.43 3.00 10.15
C VAL A 140 10.18 2.14 10.35
N LEU A 141 10.25 0.82 10.15
CA LEU A 141 9.12 -0.09 10.41
C LEU A 141 8.72 -0.10 11.90
N ARG A 142 9.68 0.00 12.83
CA ARG A 142 9.39 0.15 14.27
C ARG A 142 8.71 1.47 14.61
N VAL A 143 9.02 2.55 13.89
CA VAL A 143 8.28 3.82 14.02
C VAL A 143 6.86 3.66 13.49
N LEU A 144 6.69 3.02 12.33
CA LEU A 144 5.36 2.75 11.78
C LEU A 144 4.50 1.89 12.70
N GLU A 145 5.08 0.87 13.34
CA GLU A 145 4.39 0.05 14.34
C GLU A 145 3.74 0.92 15.43
N ARG A 146 4.47 1.92 15.95
CA ARG A 146 3.97 2.84 16.97
C ARG A 146 2.97 3.86 16.43
N ALA A 147 3.20 4.32 15.19
CA ALA A 147 2.38 5.33 14.57
C ALA A 147 1.09 4.77 13.95
N TYR A 148 1.01 3.47 13.68
CA TYR A 148 -0.04 2.85 12.89
C TYR A 148 -1.44 3.19 13.39
N ALA A 149 -1.69 3.02 14.68
CA ALA A 149 -2.98 3.33 15.30
C ALA A 149 -3.37 4.82 15.21
N SER A 150 -2.42 5.73 14.96
CA SER A 150 -2.67 7.16 14.76
C SER A 150 -3.03 7.51 13.31
N GLN A 151 -2.81 6.61 12.36
CA GLN A 151 -3.06 6.81 10.92
C GLN A 151 -4.40 6.25 10.48
N THR A 152 -4.79 5.13 11.06
CA THR A 152 -6.08 4.49 10.84
C THR A 152 -6.74 4.21 12.17
N VAL A 153 -8.00 4.62 12.33
CA VAL A 153 -8.81 4.28 13.49
C VAL A 153 -9.73 3.14 13.08
N VAL A 154 -9.19 1.93 13.14
CA VAL A 154 -9.97 0.70 13.16
C VAL A 154 -9.77 0.09 14.52
N SER A 155 -10.83 -0.25 15.24
CA SER A 155 -10.79 -0.53 16.69
C SER A 155 -9.77 -1.61 17.11
N HIS A 156 -9.33 -2.47 16.19
CA HIS A 156 -8.43 -3.59 16.48
C HIS A 156 -7.29 -3.75 15.47
N ALA A 157 -7.16 -2.86 14.47
CA ALA A 157 -6.08 -2.96 13.49
C ALA A 157 -4.71 -2.84 14.17
N ARG A 158 -3.81 -3.74 13.82
CA ARG A 158 -2.44 -3.82 14.35
C ARG A 158 -1.45 -4.07 13.23
N PHE A 159 -0.38 -3.34 13.27
CA PHE A 159 0.85 -3.61 12.52
C PHE A 159 1.97 -3.81 13.53
N SER A 160 2.71 -4.90 13.42
CA SER A 160 3.85 -5.17 14.32
C SER A 160 4.99 -5.84 13.57
N VAL A 161 6.22 -5.54 13.98
CA VAL A 161 7.42 -6.27 13.53
C VAL A 161 7.63 -7.44 14.47
N GLU A 162 7.41 -8.68 14.00
CA GLU A 162 7.54 -9.88 14.82
C GLU A 162 8.98 -10.36 14.98
N SER A 163 9.72 -10.37 13.87
CA SER A 163 11.13 -10.75 13.85
C SER A 163 11.90 -10.01 12.77
N ALA A 164 13.19 -9.89 12.99
CA ALA A 164 14.11 -9.35 11.99
C ALA A 164 15.49 -9.98 12.15
N ASP A 165 16.08 -10.34 11.02
CA ASP A 165 17.49 -10.70 10.90
C ASP A 165 18.17 -9.84 9.81
N SER A 166 19.39 -10.17 9.44
CA SER A 166 20.14 -9.44 8.43
C SER A 166 19.50 -9.46 7.05
N ARG A 167 18.74 -10.49 6.71
CA ARG A 167 18.15 -10.71 5.37
C ARG A 167 16.65 -10.54 5.32
N THR A 168 15.94 -10.80 6.44
CA THR A 168 14.47 -10.88 6.43
C THR A 168 13.86 -10.14 7.60
N ILE A 169 12.84 -9.37 7.32
CA ILE A 169 11.96 -8.77 8.33
C ILE A 169 10.58 -9.38 8.16
N VAL A 170 10.00 -9.83 9.26
CA VAL A 170 8.65 -10.38 9.31
C VAL A 170 7.75 -9.41 10.05
N THR A 171 6.68 -8.98 9.39
CA THR A 171 5.67 -8.12 10.00
C THR A 171 4.34 -8.86 10.07
N ARG A 172 3.60 -8.65 11.14
CA ARG A 172 2.24 -9.14 11.30
C ARG A 172 1.25 -8.00 11.16
N ILE A 173 0.20 -8.28 10.44
CA ILE A 173 -0.91 -7.36 10.20
C ILE A 173 -2.19 -8.04 10.69
N LYS A 174 -2.97 -7.35 11.50
CA LYS A 174 -4.25 -7.85 12.04
C LYS A 174 -5.35 -6.83 11.85
N GLN A 175 -6.56 -7.33 11.53
CA GLN A 175 -7.77 -6.53 11.37
C GLN A 175 -7.61 -5.39 10.35
N GLU A 176 -6.80 -5.61 9.30
CA GLU A 176 -6.59 -4.64 8.25
C GLU A 176 -7.62 -4.81 7.13
N HIS A 177 -8.40 -3.77 6.91
CA HIS A 177 -9.46 -3.80 5.90
C HIS A 177 -8.97 -3.45 4.49
N VAL A 178 -7.80 -2.85 4.36
CA VAL A 178 -7.15 -2.69 3.06
C VAL A 178 -6.50 -4.01 2.66
N TYR A 179 -6.40 -4.30 1.37
CA TYR A 179 -5.89 -5.58 0.85
C TYR A 179 -4.43 -5.81 1.23
N ILE A 180 -4.18 -6.77 2.12
CA ILE A 180 -2.84 -7.06 2.64
C ILE A 180 -1.93 -7.57 1.52
N GLU A 181 -2.45 -8.49 0.69
CA GLU A 181 -1.73 -9.16 -0.39
C GLU A 181 -1.31 -8.23 -1.54
N SER A 182 -1.83 -7.03 -1.57
CA SER A 182 -1.53 -6.05 -2.62
C SER A 182 -1.22 -4.66 -2.05
N ALA A 183 -2.18 -4.00 -1.43
CA ALA A 183 -2.02 -2.63 -0.97
C ALA A 183 -0.97 -2.52 0.15
N MET A 184 -1.00 -3.41 1.17
CA MET A 184 0.01 -3.37 2.23
C MET A 184 1.38 -3.80 1.75
N VAL A 185 1.46 -4.76 0.82
CA VAL A 185 2.72 -5.09 0.15
C VAL A 185 3.30 -3.86 -0.55
N GLY A 186 2.49 -3.14 -1.34
CA GLY A 186 2.91 -1.90 -1.99
C GLY A 186 3.36 -0.82 -1.00
N ALA A 187 2.63 -0.64 0.11
CA ALA A 187 3.01 0.32 1.15
C ALA A 187 4.39 0.01 1.74
N LEU A 188 4.68 -1.27 2.03
CA LEU A 188 5.97 -1.70 2.58
C LEU A 188 7.11 -1.60 1.56
N GLU A 189 6.84 -1.85 0.28
CA GLU A 189 7.78 -1.56 -0.81
C GLU A 189 8.10 -0.06 -0.90
N GLY A 190 7.11 0.80 -0.68
CA GLY A 190 7.30 2.24 -0.60
C GLY A 190 8.21 2.65 0.55
N VAL A 191 8.07 2.04 1.72
CA VAL A 191 8.97 2.23 2.87
C VAL A 191 10.40 1.85 2.50
N ALA A 192 10.60 0.64 1.96
CA ALA A 192 11.93 0.15 1.59
C ALA A 192 12.60 1.04 0.54
N ARG A 193 11.84 1.50 -0.46
CA ARG A 193 12.33 2.43 -1.48
C ARG A 193 12.82 3.74 -0.87
N THR A 194 12.09 4.30 0.10
CA THR A 194 12.49 5.53 0.79
C THR A 194 13.74 5.31 1.63
N CYS A 195 13.91 4.12 2.22
CA CYS A 195 15.13 3.70 2.91
C CYS A 195 16.27 3.33 1.94
N ARG A 196 16.05 3.38 0.63
CA ARG A 196 17.01 2.98 -0.43
C ARG A 196 17.41 1.50 -0.34
N GLU A 197 16.57 0.65 0.24
CA GLU A 197 16.78 -0.78 0.32
C GLU A 197 16.06 -1.49 -0.84
N ARG A 198 16.77 -2.43 -1.50
CA ARG A 198 16.20 -3.33 -2.51
C ARG A 198 15.60 -4.53 -1.77
N VAL A 199 14.32 -4.76 -1.95
CA VAL A 199 13.60 -5.83 -1.24
C VAL A 199 12.68 -6.62 -2.17
N GLU A 200 12.38 -7.83 -1.76
CA GLU A 200 11.23 -8.60 -2.23
C GLU A 200 10.23 -8.67 -1.09
N VAL A 201 8.97 -8.30 -1.36
CA VAL A 201 7.90 -8.26 -0.37
C VAL A 201 6.82 -9.26 -0.76
N ALA A 202 6.48 -10.16 0.13
CA ALA A 202 5.45 -11.17 -0.06
C ALA A 202 4.53 -11.26 1.14
N ALA A 203 3.23 -11.43 0.89
CA ALA A 203 2.24 -11.61 1.93
C ALA A 203 1.73 -13.06 1.97
N GLU A 204 1.44 -13.53 3.18
CA GLU A 204 0.76 -14.79 3.48
C GLU A 204 -0.46 -14.47 4.36
N LEU A 205 -1.65 -14.78 3.87
CA LEU A 205 -2.89 -14.44 4.56
C LEU A 205 -3.31 -15.56 5.51
N ASP A 206 -3.62 -15.19 6.76
CA ASP A 206 -4.26 -16.06 7.75
C ASP A 206 -5.80 -15.94 7.68
N GLY A 207 -6.29 -14.90 7.03
CA GLY A 207 -7.69 -14.58 6.84
C GLY A 207 -7.85 -13.35 5.95
N PRO A 208 -9.07 -12.86 5.73
CA PRO A 208 -9.31 -11.73 4.82
C PRO A 208 -8.76 -10.39 5.34
N PHE A 209 -8.46 -10.29 6.65
CA PHE A 209 -8.00 -9.08 7.33
C PHE A 209 -6.74 -9.30 8.16
N ASP A 210 -6.19 -10.51 8.13
CA ASP A 210 -5.06 -10.91 8.95
C ASP A 210 -4.00 -11.58 8.09
N GLY A 211 -2.74 -11.33 8.37
CA GLY A 211 -1.64 -11.98 7.64
C GLY A 211 -0.26 -11.58 8.12
N ILE A 212 0.71 -12.19 7.48
CA ILE A 212 2.13 -11.92 7.66
C ILE A 212 2.67 -11.35 6.35
N VAL A 213 3.50 -10.32 6.46
CA VAL A 213 4.27 -9.83 5.31
C VAL A 213 5.75 -10.03 5.59
N ARG A 214 6.43 -10.75 4.67
CA ARG A 214 7.87 -11.00 4.71
C ARG A 214 8.56 -10.03 3.76
N ILE A 215 9.55 -9.33 4.27
CA ILE A 215 10.37 -8.38 3.53
C ILE A 215 11.76 -8.97 3.47
N ARG A 216 12.19 -9.46 2.31
CA ARG A 216 13.51 -10.02 2.09
C ARG A 216 14.41 -8.99 1.44
N ARG A 217 15.53 -8.65 2.09
CA ARG A 217 16.56 -7.78 1.52
C ARG A 217 17.24 -8.47 0.37
N LEU A 218 17.36 -7.78 -0.74
CA LEU A 218 18.15 -8.23 -1.88
C LEU A 218 19.52 -7.58 -1.71
N GLY A 219 20.57 -8.39 -1.45
CA GLY A 219 21.96 -7.91 -1.32
C GLY A 219 22.37 -7.02 -2.49
N SER A 220 23.33 -6.14 -2.28
CA SER A 220 24.06 -5.49 -3.37
C SER A 220 24.67 -6.56 -4.25
N GLU A 221 24.67 -6.37 -5.56
CA GLU A 221 25.25 -7.32 -6.54
C GLU A 221 26.76 -7.59 -6.35
N GLU A 222 27.35 -7.05 -5.27
CA GLU A 222 28.76 -7.23 -4.90
C GLU A 222 29.08 -8.49 -4.10
N ASP A 223 28.08 -9.24 -3.61
CA ASP A 223 28.28 -10.60 -3.09
C ASP A 223 28.38 -11.57 -4.27
N GLY A 224 29.46 -11.43 -5.05
CA GLY A 224 29.90 -12.45 -6.01
C GLY A 224 30.08 -13.79 -5.30
N PRO A 225 29.97 -14.94 -6.00
CA PRO A 225 30.17 -16.23 -5.39
C PRO A 225 31.52 -16.23 -4.70
N GLU A 226 31.57 -16.58 -3.40
CA GLU A 226 32.83 -16.96 -2.75
C GLU A 226 33.44 -18.05 -3.62
N GLU A 227 34.54 -17.72 -4.30
CA GLU A 227 35.37 -18.73 -4.93
C GLU A 227 35.84 -19.68 -3.81
N ASP A 228 35.28 -20.89 -3.81
CA ASP A 228 35.80 -22.04 -3.08
C ASP A 228 37.23 -22.27 -3.57
N THR A 229 38.18 -21.62 -2.95
CA THR A 229 39.59 -21.96 -3.09
C THR A 229 39.84 -23.17 -2.20
N ALA A 230 39.84 -24.34 -2.85
CA ALA A 230 40.33 -25.61 -2.34
C ALA A 230 41.86 -25.58 -2.09
#